data_5db09c2b6a631f22d6ff43a6f6bdb5d5
#
_entry.id   5db09c2b6a631f22d6ff43a6f6bdb5d5
#
_cell.length_a   1.000
_cell.length_b   1.000
_cell.length_c   1.000
_cell.angle_alpha   90.00
_cell.angle_beta   90.00
_cell.angle_gamma   90.00
#
_symmetry.space_group_name_H-M   'P 1'
#
loop_
_entity.id
_entity.type
_entity.pdbx_description
1 polymer ?
#
loop_
_entity_poly.entity_id
_entity_poly.type
_entity_poly.pdbx_seq_one_letter_code
_entity_poly.pdbx_strand_id
1 'polypeptide(L)'
;MTTDPWKTMQLIIDGVKVPSFRDKTYAITDFGAQSGGVFDNTAAFKKAIQMCTENGGGKVLVPSGKYLTGPIHLENNVNLHLEEGAEILFSTNTADYPLVHTSFEGTELMNYSPLIYAYKKTNVAVTGKGILNGQADNEKWLWWCGSKRY
;
A
#
# COMPACT_ATOMS: atom_id res chain seq x y z
N MET A 1 38.79 16.71 11.80
CA MET A 1 38.59 15.34 12.29
C MET A 1 37.70 14.64 11.27
N THR A 2 38.26 13.77 10.45
CA THR A 2 37.48 12.97 9.49
C THR A 2 36.78 11.87 10.27
N THR A 3 35.48 12.00 10.45
CA THR A 3 34.66 10.93 11.03
C THR A 3 34.69 9.74 10.07
N ASP A 4 35.09 8.59 10.59
CA ASP A 4 35.06 7.33 9.84
C ASP A 4 33.63 7.06 9.32
N PRO A 5 33.42 7.03 8.00
CA PRO A 5 32.08 6.87 7.42
C PRO A 5 31.36 5.58 7.87
N TRP A 6 32.12 4.52 8.11
CA TRP A 6 31.56 3.23 8.54
C TRP A 6 31.03 3.26 9.97
N LYS A 7 31.67 4.04 10.87
CA LYS A 7 31.12 4.28 12.21
C LYS A 7 29.87 5.13 12.17
N THR A 8 29.81 6.12 11.29
CA THR A 8 28.60 6.93 11.09
C THR A 8 27.46 6.08 10.56
N MET A 9 27.73 5.18 9.60
CA MET A 9 26.75 4.23 9.08
C MET A 9 26.15 3.36 10.19
N GLN A 10 26.98 2.80 11.08
CA GLN A 10 26.49 1.96 12.17
C GLN A 10 25.59 2.74 13.13
N LEU A 11 25.95 3.97 13.49
CA LEU A 11 25.12 4.84 14.33
C LEU A 11 23.75 5.14 13.69
N ILE A 12 23.69 5.30 12.38
CA ILE A 12 22.43 5.50 11.66
C ILE A 12 21.59 4.23 11.73
N ILE A 13 22.19 3.07 11.45
CA ILE A 13 21.50 1.76 11.48
C ILE A 13 20.94 1.49 12.89
N ASP A 14 21.73 1.70 13.93
CA ASP A 14 21.32 1.49 15.32
C ASP A 14 20.19 2.46 15.76
N GLY A 15 20.09 3.61 15.11
CA GLY A 15 19.02 4.59 15.32
C GLY A 15 17.70 4.27 14.59
N VAL A 16 17.69 3.31 13.65
CA VAL A 16 16.49 2.95 12.88
C VAL A 16 15.51 2.17 13.75
N LYS A 17 14.32 2.72 13.95
CA LYS A 17 13.21 2.02 14.62
C LYS A 17 12.38 1.26 13.59
N VAL A 18 12.48 -0.06 13.61
CA VAL A 18 11.67 -0.92 12.76
C VAL A 18 10.22 -0.92 13.27
N PRO A 19 9.21 -0.77 12.40
CA PRO A 19 7.81 -0.92 12.79
C PRO A 19 7.55 -2.25 13.47
N SER A 20 6.77 -2.24 14.55
CA SER A 20 6.36 -3.45 15.25
C SER A 20 4.84 -3.50 15.39
N PHE A 21 4.27 -4.69 15.22
CA PHE A 21 2.83 -4.87 15.17
C PHE A 21 2.39 -5.91 16.18
N ARG A 22 1.16 -5.78 16.66
CA ARG A 22 0.53 -6.80 17.52
C ARG A 22 0.38 -8.09 16.72
N ASP A 23 0.50 -9.21 17.41
CA ASP A 23 0.24 -10.55 16.84
C ASP A 23 -1.27 -10.80 16.74
N LYS A 24 -1.90 -10.03 15.85
CA LYS A 24 -3.31 -10.17 15.48
C LYS A 24 -3.46 -10.05 13.97
N THR A 25 -4.20 -10.98 13.40
CA THR A 25 -4.40 -11.04 11.94
C THR A 25 -5.87 -10.79 11.59
N TYR A 26 -6.08 -10.04 10.52
CA TYR A 26 -7.36 -9.70 9.92
C TYR A 26 -7.27 -10.06 8.43
N ALA A 27 -7.75 -11.24 8.07
CA ALA A 27 -7.74 -11.65 6.66
C ALA A 27 -8.81 -10.89 5.87
N ILE A 28 -8.47 -10.34 4.70
CA ILE A 28 -9.44 -9.60 3.88
C ILE A 28 -10.65 -10.46 3.50
N THR A 29 -10.48 -11.77 3.40
CA THR A 29 -11.55 -12.73 3.13
C THR A 29 -12.62 -12.76 4.22
N ASP A 30 -12.27 -12.53 5.47
CA ASP A 30 -13.21 -12.44 6.60
C ASP A 30 -14.11 -11.20 6.49
N PHE A 31 -13.73 -10.24 5.66
CA PHE A 31 -14.45 -9.00 5.37
C PHE A 31 -15.12 -9.01 4.00
N GLY A 32 -15.19 -10.18 3.36
CA GLY A 32 -15.92 -10.40 2.12
C GLY A 32 -15.07 -10.26 0.85
N ALA A 33 -13.74 -10.25 0.95
CA ALA A 33 -12.90 -10.26 -0.24
C ALA A 33 -13.02 -11.58 -1.01
N GLN A 34 -13.07 -11.47 -2.32
CA GLN A 34 -13.15 -12.61 -3.25
C GLN A 34 -11.97 -12.57 -4.21
N SER A 35 -11.29 -13.71 -4.33
CA SER A 35 -10.21 -13.87 -5.30
C SER A 35 -10.76 -14.04 -6.73
N GLY A 36 -9.86 -14.02 -7.73
CA GLY A 36 -10.21 -14.19 -9.15
C GLY A 36 -9.96 -12.96 -10.00
N GLY A 37 -9.64 -11.80 -9.39
CA GLY A 37 -9.18 -10.60 -10.11
C GLY A 37 -10.29 -9.80 -10.80
N VAL A 38 -11.57 -10.11 -10.56
CA VAL A 38 -12.72 -9.44 -11.21
C VAL A 38 -13.60 -8.71 -10.20
N PHE A 39 -13.82 -9.32 -9.03
CA PHE A 39 -14.64 -8.72 -7.97
C PHE A 39 -13.91 -7.54 -7.34
N ASP A 40 -14.60 -6.40 -7.19
CA ASP A 40 -14.04 -5.23 -6.50
C ASP A 40 -13.98 -5.44 -4.98
N ASN A 41 -12.79 -5.56 -4.46
CA ASN A 41 -12.51 -5.81 -3.04
C ASN A 41 -12.24 -4.53 -2.23
N THR A 42 -12.40 -3.34 -2.80
CA THR A 42 -12.08 -2.06 -2.14
C THR A 42 -12.76 -1.95 -0.77
N ALA A 43 -14.03 -2.33 -0.68
CA ALA A 43 -14.76 -2.29 0.59
C ALA A 43 -14.22 -3.29 1.62
N ALA A 44 -13.78 -4.47 1.18
CA ALA A 44 -13.23 -5.49 2.06
C ALA A 44 -11.88 -5.05 2.63
N PHE A 45 -10.98 -4.52 1.80
CA PHE A 45 -9.71 -3.93 2.25
C PHE A 45 -9.94 -2.82 3.28
N LYS A 46 -10.84 -1.88 2.96
CA LYS A 46 -11.17 -0.76 3.87
C LYS A 46 -11.66 -1.26 5.22
N LYS A 47 -12.58 -2.21 5.25
CA LYS A 47 -13.12 -2.79 6.50
C LYS A 47 -12.05 -3.52 7.31
N ALA A 48 -11.20 -4.33 6.66
CA ALA A 48 -10.13 -5.05 7.33
C ALA A 48 -9.13 -4.08 7.98
N ILE A 49 -8.72 -3.04 7.26
CA ILE A 49 -7.80 -2.01 7.76
C ILE A 49 -8.45 -1.23 8.92
N GLN A 50 -9.70 -0.83 8.78
CA GLN A 50 -10.43 -0.12 9.82
C GLN A 50 -10.54 -0.98 11.10
N MET A 51 -10.97 -2.23 10.97
CA MET A 51 -11.08 -3.15 12.11
C MET A 51 -9.71 -3.41 12.75
N CYS A 52 -8.65 -3.52 11.96
CA CYS A 52 -7.29 -3.68 12.46
C CYS A 52 -6.86 -2.49 13.31
N THR A 53 -7.01 -1.26 12.81
CA THR A 53 -6.58 -0.05 13.54
C THR A 53 -7.43 0.22 14.79
N GLU A 54 -8.75 0.04 14.72
CA GLU A 54 -9.68 0.21 15.85
C GLU A 54 -9.38 -0.75 17.01
N ASN A 55 -8.86 -1.94 16.71
CA ASN A 55 -8.45 -2.92 17.71
C ASN A 55 -6.96 -2.82 18.13
N GLY A 56 -6.33 -1.68 17.86
CA GLY A 56 -4.96 -1.39 18.28
C GLY A 56 -3.87 -1.92 17.35
N GLY A 57 -4.22 -2.24 16.12
CA GLY A 57 -3.28 -2.61 15.06
C GLY A 57 -3.04 -4.12 14.92
N GLY A 58 -2.22 -4.47 13.94
CA GLY A 58 -1.88 -5.84 13.61
C GLY A 58 -1.58 -6.03 12.13
N LYS A 59 -1.84 -7.23 11.64
CA LYS A 59 -1.61 -7.66 10.28
C LYS A 59 -2.94 -7.71 9.51
N VAL A 60 -3.06 -6.96 8.43
CA VAL A 60 -4.10 -7.15 7.42
C VAL A 60 -3.56 -8.13 6.39
N LEU A 61 -4.09 -9.34 6.37
CA LEU A 61 -3.59 -10.45 5.57
C LEU A 61 -4.30 -10.49 4.22
N VAL A 62 -3.52 -10.53 3.16
CA VAL A 62 -3.97 -10.83 1.80
C VAL A 62 -3.53 -12.25 1.47
N PRO A 63 -4.44 -13.24 1.48
CA PRO A 63 -4.11 -14.62 1.16
C PRO A 63 -3.71 -14.80 -0.31
N SER A 64 -3.13 -15.96 -0.65
CA SER A 64 -2.86 -16.33 -2.04
C SER A 64 -4.11 -16.18 -2.92
N GLY A 65 -3.95 -15.58 -4.10
CA GLY A 65 -5.02 -15.29 -5.06
C GLY A 65 -4.90 -13.90 -5.67
N LYS A 66 -5.78 -13.59 -6.64
CA LYS A 66 -5.81 -12.28 -7.31
C LYS A 66 -6.98 -11.44 -6.79
N TYR A 67 -6.71 -10.23 -6.34
CA TYR A 67 -7.72 -9.35 -5.74
C TYR A 67 -7.71 -7.99 -6.43
N LEU A 68 -8.76 -7.69 -7.20
CA LEU A 68 -8.96 -6.37 -7.77
C LEU A 68 -9.44 -5.41 -6.70
N THR A 69 -8.85 -4.21 -6.64
CA THR A 69 -9.23 -3.16 -5.67
C THR A 69 -8.92 -1.76 -6.23
N GLY A 70 -9.59 -0.75 -5.73
CA GLY A 70 -9.16 0.64 -5.82
C GLY A 70 -7.96 0.95 -4.90
N PRO A 71 -7.71 2.22 -4.60
CA PRO A 71 -6.60 2.61 -3.74
C PRO A 71 -6.75 2.07 -2.32
N ILE A 72 -5.63 1.68 -1.72
CA ILE A 72 -5.58 1.19 -0.34
C ILE A 72 -5.06 2.31 0.56
N HIS A 73 -5.87 2.78 1.50
CA HIS A 73 -5.47 3.76 2.49
C HIS A 73 -5.12 3.07 3.80
N LEU A 74 -3.85 3.11 4.15
CA LEU A 74 -3.36 2.52 5.39
C LEU A 74 -3.65 3.43 6.58
N GLU A 75 -3.93 2.81 7.71
CA GLU A 75 -4.17 3.46 8.99
C GLU A 75 -3.05 3.16 9.99
N ASN A 76 -3.10 3.80 11.17
CA ASN A 76 -2.08 3.60 12.21
C ASN A 76 -1.98 2.13 12.64
N ASN A 77 -0.76 1.68 12.88
CA ASN A 77 -0.44 0.34 13.39
C ASN A 77 -0.87 -0.81 12.47
N VAL A 78 -0.93 -0.58 11.17
CA VAL A 78 -1.35 -1.57 10.18
C VAL A 78 -0.16 -2.07 9.38
N ASN A 79 0.02 -3.39 9.34
CA ASN A 79 0.89 -4.10 8.42
C ASN A 79 0.04 -4.77 7.34
N LEU A 80 0.02 -4.25 6.13
CA LEU A 80 -0.55 -4.93 4.96
C LEU A 80 0.41 -6.04 4.52
N HIS A 81 0.02 -7.29 4.75
CA HIS A 81 0.87 -8.44 4.49
C HIS A 81 0.30 -9.31 3.37
N LEU A 82 1.07 -9.45 2.30
CA LEU A 82 0.70 -10.28 1.15
C LEU A 82 1.40 -11.64 1.26
N GLU A 83 0.63 -12.70 1.31
CA GLU A 83 1.18 -14.06 1.25
C GLU A 83 1.84 -14.34 -0.11
N GLU A 84 2.66 -15.35 -0.14
CA GLU A 84 3.21 -15.86 -1.40
C GLU A 84 2.06 -16.33 -2.30
N GLY A 85 2.06 -15.88 -3.55
CA GLY A 85 0.96 -16.14 -4.50
C GLY A 85 -0.22 -15.16 -4.40
N ALA A 86 -0.19 -14.19 -3.48
CA ALA A 86 -1.15 -13.08 -3.48
C ALA A 86 -0.77 -12.04 -4.54
N GLU A 87 -1.75 -11.57 -5.30
CA GLU A 87 -1.59 -10.48 -6.25
C GLU A 87 -2.72 -9.46 -6.06
N ILE A 88 -2.37 -8.24 -5.71
CA ILE A 88 -3.30 -7.12 -5.68
C ILE A 88 -3.28 -6.45 -7.05
N LEU A 89 -4.42 -6.47 -7.75
CA LEU A 89 -4.64 -5.77 -9.00
C LEU A 89 -5.29 -4.42 -8.69
N PHE A 90 -4.60 -3.32 -8.93
CA PHE A 90 -5.18 -2.00 -8.73
C PHE A 90 -6.06 -1.61 -9.92
N SER A 91 -7.25 -1.06 -9.65
CA SER A 91 -8.15 -0.57 -10.69
C SER A 91 -7.46 0.41 -11.63
N THR A 92 -7.71 0.28 -12.92
CA THR A 92 -7.23 1.22 -13.94
C THR A 92 -8.25 2.33 -14.24
N ASN A 93 -9.39 2.33 -13.56
CA ASN A 93 -10.37 3.40 -13.64
C ASN A 93 -9.98 4.55 -12.71
N THR A 94 -9.62 5.69 -13.27
CA THR A 94 -9.22 6.89 -12.51
C THR A 94 -10.32 7.42 -11.59
N ALA A 95 -11.59 7.15 -11.87
CA ALA A 95 -12.71 7.55 -11.03
C ALA A 95 -12.73 6.85 -9.66
N ASP A 96 -12.02 5.72 -9.52
CA ASP A 96 -11.92 4.99 -8.25
C ASP A 96 -10.91 5.65 -7.29
N TYR A 97 -10.15 6.64 -7.75
CA TYR A 97 -9.09 7.30 -7.00
C TYR A 97 -9.54 8.69 -6.52
N PRO A 98 -9.93 8.85 -5.25
CA PRO A 98 -10.34 10.15 -4.72
C PRO A 98 -9.17 11.13 -4.70
N LEU A 99 -9.48 12.42 -4.72
CA LEU A 99 -8.49 13.46 -4.48
C LEU A 99 -8.05 13.43 -3.02
N VAL A 100 -6.73 13.38 -2.81
CA VAL A 100 -6.11 13.37 -1.48
C VAL A 100 -5.02 14.43 -1.40
N HIS A 101 -4.70 14.85 -0.17
CA HIS A 101 -3.55 15.72 0.07
C HIS A 101 -2.25 14.93 -0.18
N THR A 102 -1.43 15.42 -1.05
CA THR A 102 -0.15 14.79 -1.42
C THR A 102 0.90 15.84 -1.75
N SER A 103 2.05 15.43 -2.21
CA SER A 103 3.04 16.34 -2.77
C SER A 103 3.57 15.80 -4.09
N PHE A 104 3.86 16.70 -5.01
CA PHE A 104 4.53 16.41 -6.26
C PHE A 104 5.72 17.36 -6.41
N GLU A 105 6.91 16.80 -6.58
CA GLU A 105 8.17 17.55 -6.69
C GLU A 105 8.38 18.61 -5.59
N GLY A 106 7.98 18.27 -4.35
CA GLY A 106 8.10 19.15 -3.20
C GLY A 106 6.97 20.16 -3.03
N THR A 107 6.00 20.21 -3.94
CA THR A 107 4.83 21.10 -3.84
C THR A 107 3.64 20.31 -3.27
N GLU A 108 3.05 20.82 -2.18
CA GLU A 108 1.83 20.24 -1.61
C GLU A 108 0.61 20.60 -2.48
N LEU A 109 -0.20 19.60 -2.79
CA LEU A 109 -1.40 19.76 -3.63
C LEU A 109 -2.44 18.67 -3.36
N MET A 110 -3.66 18.90 -3.83
CA MET A 110 -4.67 17.85 -3.95
C MET A 110 -4.50 17.15 -5.28
N ASN A 111 -4.31 15.83 -5.26
CA ASN A 111 -4.18 15.02 -6.46
C ASN A 111 -4.87 13.66 -6.27
N TYR A 112 -5.00 12.90 -7.34
CA TYR A 112 -5.49 11.53 -7.27
C TYR A 112 -4.71 10.71 -6.24
N SER A 113 -5.44 9.91 -5.46
CA SER A 113 -4.81 8.98 -4.51
C SER A 113 -3.80 8.09 -5.21
N PRO A 114 -2.60 7.90 -4.63
CA PRO A 114 -1.72 6.82 -5.08
C PRO A 114 -2.36 5.46 -4.81
N LEU A 115 -1.80 4.40 -5.39
CA LEU A 115 -2.27 3.02 -5.21
C LEU A 115 -2.29 2.60 -3.74
N ILE A 116 -1.26 3.00 -2.98
CA ILE A 116 -1.19 2.84 -1.53
C ILE A 116 -0.89 4.20 -0.91
N TYR A 117 -1.71 4.60 0.04
CA TYR A 117 -1.66 5.91 0.66
C TYR A 117 -1.60 5.83 2.18
N ALA A 118 -0.70 6.60 2.80
CA ALA A 118 -0.61 6.78 4.24
C ALA A 118 -0.18 8.20 4.56
N TYR A 119 -1.12 9.06 4.92
CA TYR A 119 -0.83 10.45 5.27
C TYR A 119 -1.01 10.67 6.78
N LYS A 120 0.05 11.18 7.44
CA LYS A 120 0.10 11.40 8.90
C LYS A 120 -0.25 10.14 9.70
N LYS A 121 0.15 8.96 9.21
CA LYS A 121 -0.02 7.68 9.89
C LYS A 121 1.33 7.20 10.43
N THR A 122 1.28 6.49 11.52
CA THR A 122 2.47 5.96 12.22
C THR A 122 2.41 4.44 12.28
N ASN A 123 3.59 3.81 12.32
CA ASN A 123 3.73 2.36 12.46
C ASN A 123 2.94 1.62 11.37
N VAL A 124 3.27 1.91 10.11
CA VAL A 124 2.68 1.29 8.92
C VAL A 124 3.72 0.50 8.15
N ALA A 125 3.32 -0.61 7.55
CA ALA A 125 4.18 -1.40 6.68
C ALA A 125 3.39 -2.10 5.58
N VAL A 126 4.11 -2.42 4.49
CA VAL A 126 3.68 -3.37 3.47
C VAL A 126 4.75 -4.45 3.43
N THR A 127 4.36 -5.70 3.64
CA THR A 127 5.27 -6.84 3.79
C THR A 127 4.78 -8.07 3.04
N GLY A 128 5.59 -9.12 3.03
CA GLY A 128 5.25 -10.39 2.40
C GLY A 128 5.94 -10.61 1.07
N LYS A 129 5.50 -11.64 0.33
CA LYS A 129 6.09 -12.07 -0.94
C LYS A 129 5.14 -11.95 -2.13
N GLY A 130 3.96 -11.37 -1.91
CA GLY A 130 2.96 -11.15 -2.95
C GLY A 130 3.34 -10.03 -3.91
N ILE A 131 2.47 -9.77 -4.87
CA ILE A 131 2.67 -8.80 -5.96
C ILE A 131 1.69 -7.64 -5.80
N LEU A 132 2.19 -6.42 -5.94
CA LEU A 132 1.41 -5.20 -6.15
C LEU A 132 1.43 -4.86 -7.64
N ASN A 133 0.31 -5.03 -8.32
CA ASN A 133 0.20 -4.86 -9.76
C ASN A 133 -0.66 -3.65 -10.10
N GLY A 134 -0.02 -2.56 -10.54
CA GLY A 134 -0.68 -1.34 -10.99
C GLY A 134 -1.37 -1.46 -12.35
N GLN A 135 -1.21 -2.59 -13.04
CA GLN A 135 -1.79 -2.85 -14.37
C GLN A 135 -1.43 -1.77 -15.42
N ALA A 136 -0.24 -1.17 -15.29
CA ALA A 136 0.20 -0.12 -16.18
C ALA A 136 0.64 -0.67 -17.54
N ASP A 137 0.12 -0.09 -18.59
CA ASP A 137 0.53 -0.30 -19.98
C ASP A 137 0.31 0.99 -20.80
N ASN A 138 0.58 0.92 -22.11
CA ASN A 138 0.46 2.09 -22.99
C ASN A 138 -0.99 2.58 -23.21
N GLU A 139 -1.98 1.74 -22.94
CA GLU A 139 -3.41 2.08 -23.07
C GLU A 139 -3.99 2.51 -21.72
N LYS A 140 -3.40 2.00 -20.62
CA LYS A 140 -3.78 2.31 -19.25
C LYS A 140 -2.67 3.11 -18.59
N TRP A 141 -2.98 4.09 -17.77
CA TRP A 141 -2.05 4.94 -17.03
C TRP A 141 -1.05 5.76 -17.85
N LEU A 142 -0.53 5.23 -18.98
CA LEU A 142 0.57 5.87 -19.71
C LEU A 142 0.12 6.62 -20.97
N TRP A 143 -1.14 6.51 -21.38
CA TRP A 143 -1.64 7.13 -22.62
C TRP A 143 -1.51 8.67 -22.63
N TRP A 144 -1.60 9.32 -21.47
CA TRP A 144 -1.45 10.77 -21.35
C TRP A 144 0.01 11.23 -21.34
N CYS A 145 0.97 10.33 -21.12
CA CYS A 145 2.39 10.68 -21.17
C CYS A 145 2.85 11.02 -22.58
N GLY A 146 1.97 10.86 -23.57
CA GLY A 146 2.25 11.02 -24.98
C GLY A 146 3.12 9.90 -25.52
N SER A 147 2.71 9.28 -26.63
CA SER A 147 3.64 8.45 -27.37
C SER A 147 4.74 9.37 -27.90
N LYS A 148 5.92 9.33 -27.29
CA LYS A 148 7.10 9.89 -27.95
C LYS A 148 7.31 9.05 -29.21
N ARG A 149 6.81 9.56 -30.33
CA ARG A 149 7.20 9.03 -31.64
C ARG A 149 8.64 9.45 -31.83
N TYR A 150 9.54 8.51 -31.64
CA TYR A 150 10.92 8.64 -32.10
C TYR A 150 10.98 8.26 -33.54
#